data_9efbdc9fecf57aeebe4caad96984e929
#
_entry.id   9efbdc9fecf57aeebe4caad96984e929
#
_cell.length_a   1.000
_cell.length_b   1.000
_cell.length_c   1.000
_cell.angle_alpha   90.00
_cell.angle_beta   90.00
_cell.angle_gamma   90.00
#
_symmetry.space_group_name_H-M   'P 1'
#
loop_
_entity.id
_entity.type
_entity.pdbx_description
1 polymer ?
#
loop_
_entity_poly.entity_id
_entity_poly.type
_entity_poly.pdbx_seq_one_letter_code
_entity_poly.pdbx_strand_id
1 'polypeptide(L)'
;TVLSACAVHYCLGQNLQDFSKSISLSKLDNLRQVKYKWLKGSTLIDDSYNANPDSTKKSIDLLSNYKKKTVLLLGDMLELGRYKNKLHKEVGEYAKSKGISKLIAFGNLTRHSIDGFGKNGIFFNDETKLKNYLRKNITSKNVILIKGSRGMKMERFIDV
;
A
#
# COMPACT_ATOMS: atom_id res chain seq x y z
N THR A 1 -9.39 -9.14 13.70
CA THR A 1 -9.77 -7.73 13.95
C THR A 1 -10.08 -7.50 15.43
N VAL A 2 -10.16 -6.23 15.88
CA VAL A 2 -10.51 -5.90 17.29
C VAL A 2 -11.85 -6.53 17.70
N LEU A 3 -12.85 -6.49 16.80
CA LEU A 3 -14.17 -7.10 17.07
C LEU A 3 -14.10 -8.62 17.28
N SER A 4 -13.30 -9.33 16.49
CA SER A 4 -13.12 -10.78 16.66
C SER A 4 -12.43 -11.10 17.98
N ALA A 5 -11.43 -10.34 18.38
CA ALA A 5 -10.74 -10.48 19.65
C ALA A 5 -11.68 -10.14 20.81
N CYS A 6 -12.51 -9.11 20.69
CA CYS A 6 -13.53 -8.73 21.66
C CYS A 6 -14.57 -9.87 21.85
N ALA A 7 -15.04 -10.47 20.75
CA ALA A 7 -15.97 -11.59 20.80
C ALA A 7 -15.38 -12.81 21.53
N VAL A 8 -14.12 -13.16 21.21
CA VAL A 8 -13.42 -14.26 21.90
C VAL A 8 -13.26 -13.94 23.39
N HIS A 9 -12.87 -12.73 23.74
CA HIS A 9 -12.71 -12.29 25.13
C HIS A 9 -14.02 -12.42 25.92
N TYR A 10 -15.13 -11.97 25.30
CA TYR A 10 -16.46 -12.10 25.86
C TYR A 10 -16.88 -13.58 26.05
N CYS A 11 -16.65 -14.43 25.04
CA CYS A 11 -16.96 -15.87 25.12
C CYS A 11 -16.15 -16.59 26.19
N LEU A 12 -14.96 -16.09 26.55
CA LEU A 12 -14.15 -16.62 27.66
C LEU A 12 -14.58 -16.08 29.04
N GLY A 13 -15.70 -15.35 29.13
CA GLY A 13 -16.22 -14.80 30.38
C GLY A 13 -15.40 -13.64 30.97
N GLN A 14 -14.55 -13.01 30.15
CA GLN A 14 -13.68 -11.92 30.55
C GLN A 14 -14.42 -10.58 30.52
N ASN A 15 -13.99 -9.63 31.34
CA ASN A 15 -14.62 -8.30 31.41
C ASN A 15 -14.23 -7.44 30.20
N LEU A 16 -15.22 -6.90 29.50
CA LEU A 16 -15.00 -6.01 28.33
C LEU A 16 -14.28 -4.70 28.69
N GLN A 17 -14.36 -4.23 29.94
CA GLN A 17 -13.60 -3.05 30.36
C GLN A 17 -12.09 -3.33 30.41
N ASP A 18 -11.68 -4.53 30.83
CA ASP A 18 -10.27 -4.92 30.84
C ASP A 18 -9.75 -5.15 29.42
N PHE A 19 -10.59 -5.65 28.53
CA PHE A 19 -10.28 -5.72 27.10
C PHE A 19 -10.04 -4.32 26.51
N SER A 20 -10.90 -3.35 26.80
CA SER A 20 -10.75 -1.97 26.37
C SER A 20 -9.44 -1.34 26.85
N LYS A 21 -9.07 -1.55 28.13
CA LYS A 21 -7.78 -1.10 28.68
C LYS A 21 -6.60 -1.75 27.98
N SER A 22 -6.66 -3.06 27.76
CA SER A 22 -5.61 -3.84 27.11
C SER A 22 -5.37 -3.36 25.65
N ILE A 23 -6.44 -3.04 24.92
CA ILE A 23 -6.32 -2.48 23.57
C ILE A 23 -5.72 -1.08 23.59
N SER A 24 -6.12 -0.22 24.54
CA SER A 24 -5.56 1.14 24.64
C SER A 24 -4.07 1.14 25.02
N LEU A 25 -3.63 0.11 25.76
CA LEU A 25 -2.22 -0.10 26.12
C LEU A 25 -1.43 -0.85 25.05
N SER A 26 -2.11 -1.63 24.18
CA SER A 26 -1.43 -2.28 23.07
C SER A 26 -0.89 -1.19 22.14
N LYS A 27 0.43 -1.04 22.09
CA LYS A 27 1.10 -0.42 20.95
C LYS A 27 0.78 -1.31 19.76
N LEU A 28 -0.31 -0.98 19.05
CA LEU A 28 -0.51 -1.51 17.72
C LEU A 28 0.77 -1.14 16.98
N ASP A 29 1.63 -2.13 16.72
CA ASP A 29 2.78 -1.93 15.86
C ASP A 29 2.26 -1.27 14.60
N ASN A 30 2.58 0.02 14.45
CA ASN A 30 2.15 0.85 13.35
C ASN A 30 2.93 0.45 12.09
N LEU A 31 2.92 -0.84 11.74
CA LEU A 31 3.43 -1.37 10.47
C LEU A 31 2.53 -0.99 9.28
N ARG A 32 1.49 -0.16 9.53
CA ARG A 32 0.56 0.28 8.50
C ARG A 32 0.50 1.80 8.45
N GLN A 33 0.78 2.36 7.27
CA GLN A 33 0.66 3.78 6.97
C GLN A 33 1.58 4.70 7.80
N VAL A 34 2.79 4.23 8.10
CA VAL A 34 3.80 5.07 8.74
C VAL A 34 4.32 6.10 7.72
N LYS A 35 4.42 7.36 8.16
CA LYS A 35 4.85 8.46 7.31
C LYS A 35 6.29 8.87 7.61
N TYR A 36 7.08 9.03 6.57
CA TYR A 36 8.47 9.47 6.66
C TYR A 36 8.74 10.66 5.73
N LYS A 37 9.74 11.47 6.10
CA LYS A 37 10.44 12.28 5.09
C LYS A 37 11.34 11.35 4.29
N TRP A 38 11.28 11.45 2.96
CA TRP A 38 11.97 10.55 2.08
C TRP A 38 12.72 11.30 0.97
N LEU A 39 13.13 10.61 -0.09
CA LEU A 39 13.93 11.11 -1.20
C LEU A 39 13.65 12.59 -1.52
N LYS A 40 14.70 13.42 -1.48
CA LYS A 40 14.65 14.85 -1.82
C LYS A 40 13.55 15.63 -1.08
N GLY A 41 13.18 15.21 0.16
CA GLY A 41 12.15 15.86 0.96
C GLY A 41 10.71 15.53 0.57
N SER A 42 10.50 14.45 -0.20
CA SER A 42 9.17 13.88 -0.45
C SER A 42 8.56 13.30 0.83
N THR A 43 7.28 12.97 0.77
CA THR A 43 6.60 12.24 1.84
C THR A 43 6.39 10.79 1.40
N LEU A 44 6.86 9.83 2.20
CA LEU A 44 6.60 8.42 2.02
C LEU A 44 5.52 7.96 3.00
N ILE A 45 4.59 7.16 2.53
CA ILE A 45 3.61 6.41 3.33
C ILE A 45 3.95 4.94 3.14
N ASP A 46 4.46 4.31 4.19
CA ASP A 46 4.74 2.89 4.20
C ASP A 46 3.49 2.11 4.60
N ASP A 47 2.93 1.37 3.67
CA ASP A 47 1.84 0.42 3.85
C ASP A 47 2.22 -0.94 3.21
N SER A 48 3.51 -1.28 3.29
CA SER A 48 4.12 -2.42 2.61
C SER A 48 3.88 -3.77 3.28
N TYR A 49 3.29 -3.80 4.48
CA TYR A 49 3.11 -5.03 5.26
C TYR A 49 2.35 -6.12 4.50
N ASN A 50 1.22 -5.78 3.88
CA ASN A 50 0.44 -6.71 3.07
C ASN A 50 -0.50 -5.96 2.12
N ALA A 51 -0.98 -6.64 1.06
CA ALA A 51 -1.92 -6.09 0.10
C ALA A 51 -2.97 -7.11 -0.34
N ASN A 52 -4.21 -6.64 -0.39
CA ASN A 52 -5.32 -7.25 -1.12
C ASN A 52 -6.11 -6.14 -1.82
N PRO A 53 -7.04 -6.44 -2.73
CA PRO A 53 -7.76 -5.42 -3.48
C PRO A 53 -8.45 -4.37 -2.61
N ASP A 54 -9.15 -4.79 -1.54
CA ASP A 54 -9.91 -3.88 -0.68
C ASP A 54 -9.00 -2.98 0.15
N SER A 55 -7.95 -3.55 0.76
CA SER A 55 -6.98 -2.75 1.52
C SER A 55 -6.23 -1.78 0.61
N THR A 56 -5.94 -2.19 -0.63
CA THR A 56 -5.25 -1.35 -1.61
C THR A 56 -6.14 -0.19 -2.07
N LYS A 57 -7.44 -0.42 -2.31
CA LYS A 57 -8.40 0.65 -2.61
C LYS A 57 -8.50 1.66 -1.47
N LYS A 58 -8.57 1.21 -0.21
CA LYS A 58 -8.54 2.11 0.97
C LYS A 58 -7.26 2.95 1.05
N SER A 59 -6.12 2.37 0.72
CA SER A 59 -4.85 3.10 0.71
C SER A 59 -4.78 4.10 -0.46
N ILE A 60 -5.40 3.80 -1.59
CA ILE A 60 -5.56 4.72 -2.72
C ILE A 60 -6.46 5.90 -2.32
N ASP A 61 -7.58 5.66 -1.60
CA ASP A 61 -8.45 6.72 -1.08
C ASP A 61 -7.67 7.65 -0.14
N LEU A 62 -6.87 7.10 0.77
CA LEU A 62 -5.99 7.91 1.63
C LEU A 62 -5.01 8.74 0.81
N LEU A 63 -4.35 8.13 -0.18
CA LEU A 63 -3.37 8.82 -1.02
C LEU A 63 -4.01 9.92 -1.87
N SER A 64 -5.24 9.72 -2.34
CA SER A 64 -5.96 10.70 -3.18
C SER A 64 -6.31 12.01 -2.47
N ASN A 65 -6.35 12.01 -1.12
CA ASN A 65 -6.63 13.21 -0.31
C ASN A 65 -5.46 14.21 -0.27
N TYR A 66 -4.29 13.84 -0.76
CA TYR A 66 -3.15 14.75 -0.77
C TYR A 66 -3.20 15.70 -1.97
N LYS A 67 -2.99 17.01 -1.71
CA LYS A 67 -2.94 18.05 -2.75
C LYS A 67 -1.64 18.04 -3.59
N LYS A 68 -0.66 17.23 -3.21
CA LYS A 68 0.61 17.07 -3.93
C LYS A 68 0.48 16.03 -5.05
N LYS A 69 1.53 15.91 -5.90
CA LYS A 69 1.59 14.84 -6.90
C LYS A 69 1.68 13.48 -6.21
N THR A 70 0.65 12.68 -6.34
CA THR A 70 0.50 11.38 -5.71
C THR A 70 1.14 10.28 -6.55
N VAL A 71 1.89 9.40 -5.92
CA VAL A 71 2.54 8.25 -6.56
C VAL A 71 2.19 6.99 -5.79
N LEU A 72 1.60 6.01 -6.45
CA LEU A 72 1.38 4.68 -5.90
C LEU A 72 2.49 3.76 -6.39
N LEU A 73 3.34 3.26 -5.48
CA LEU A 73 4.29 2.17 -5.75
C LEU A 73 3.65 0.86 -5.29
N LEU A 74 3.19 0.07 -6.26
CA LEU A 74 2.42 -1.14 -6.02
C LEU A 74 3.21 -2.39 -6.39
N GLY A 75 3.36 -3.31 -5.43
CA GLY A 75 3.81 -4.68 -5.64
C GLY A 75 2.64 -5.62 -5.88
N ASP A 76 2.93 -6.84 -6.35
CA ASP A 76 1.91 -7.85 -6.59
C ASP A 76 1.05 -8.10 -5.35
N MET A 77 -0.25 -8.26 -5.58
CA MET A 77 -1.20 -8.81 -4.61
C MET A 77 -1.27 -10.33 -4.84
N LEU A 78 -0.69 -11.07 -3.91
CA LEU A 78 -0.63 -12.53 -3.96
C LEU A 78 -1.93 -13.16 -3.43
N GLU A 79 -2.07 -14.47 -3.59
CA GLU A 79 -3.18 -15.28 -3.04
C GLU A 79 -4.59 -14.92 -3.59
N LEU A 80 -4.66 -14.33 -4.78
CA LEU A 80 -5.93 -13.94 -5.42
C LEU A 80 -6.52 -15.04 -6.35
N GLY A 81 -5.89 -16.21 -6.40
CA GLY A 81 -6.34 -17.35 -7.20
C GLY A 81 -6.54 -16.99 -8.69
N ARG A 82 -7.60 -17.52 -9.30
CA ARG A 82 -7.91 -17.31 -10.74
C ARG A 82 -8.25 -15.87 -11.12
N TYR A 83 -8.60 -15.04 -10.16
CA TYR A 83 -9.01 -13.66 -10.40
C TYR A 83 -7.85 -12.66 -10.36
N LYS A 84 -6.61 -13.12 -10.10
CA LYS A 84 -5.43 -12.26 -9.89
C LYS A 84 -5.26 -11.17 -10.95
N ASN A 85 -5.36 -11.48 -12.23
CA ASN A 85 -5.16 -10.51 -13.31
C ASN A 85 -6.27 -9.46 -13.35
N LYS A 86 -7.53 -9.89 -13.23
CA LYS A 86 -8.70 -9.01 -13.20
C LYS A 86 -8.63 -8.04 -12.03
N LEU A 87 -8.34 -8.55 -10.83
CA LEU A 87 -8.28 -7.74 -9.60
C LEU A 87 -7.13 -6.72 -9.64
N HIS A 88 -5.98 -7.07 -10.22
CA HIS A 88 -4.91 -6.10 -10.44
C HIS A 88 -5.34 -4.99 -11.40
N LYS A 89 -6.01 -5.33 -12.51
CA LYS A 89 -6.52 -4.35 -13.46
C LYS A 89 -7.53 -3.40 -12.80
N GLU A 90 -8.49 -3.94 -12.03
CA GLU A 90 -9.48 -3.16 -11.29
C GLU A 90 -8.83 -2.16 -10.31
N VAL A 91 -7.76 -2.57 -9.61
CA VAL A 91 -7.01 -1.67 -8.72
C VAL A 91 -6.34 -0.54 -9.51
N GLY A 92 -5.81 -0.83 -10.69
CA GLY A 92 -5.25 0.18 -11.59
C GLY A 92 -6.30 1.18 -12.07
N GLU A 93 -7.46 0.69 -12.50
CA GLU A 93 -8.61 1.51 -12.90
C GLU A 93 -9.10 2.38 -11.75
N TYR A 94 -9.17 1.81 -10.53
CA TYR A 94 -9.54 2.53 -9.33
C TYR A 94 -8.56 3.66 -8.99
N ALA A 95 -7.25 3.39 -9.05
CA ALA A 95 -6.23 4.41 -8.82
C ALA A 95 -6.35 5.57 -9.82
N LYS A 96 -6.63 5.26 -11.10
CA LYS A 96 -6.90 6.25 -12.14
C LYS A 96 -8.15 7.08 -11.82
N SER A 97 -9.25 6.45 -11.45
CA SER A 97 -10.53 7.15 -11.14
C SER A 97 -10.41 8.08 -9.94
N LYS A 98 -9.50 7.77 -8.99
CA LYS A 98 -9.19 8.62 -7.82
C LYS A 98 -8.16 9.72 -8.11
N GLY A 99 -7.73 9.88 -9.35
CA GLY A 99 -6.81 10.94 -9.76
C GLY A 99 -5.37 10.75 -9.27
N ILE A 100 -4.94 9.52 -8.98
CA ILE A 100 -3.53 9.25 -8.66
C ILE A 100 -2.66 9.71 -9.84
N SER A 101 -1.65 10.52 -9.56
CA SER A 101 -0.85 11.16 -10.62
C SER A 101 0.04 10.16 -11.37
N LYS A 102 0.52 9.13 -10.68
CA LYS A 102 1.41 8.10 -11.24
C LYS A 102 1.26 6.76 -10.52
N LEU A 103 1.22 5.68 -11.29
CA LEU A 103 1.34 4.31 -10.79
C LEU A 103 2.71 3.74 -11.20
N ILE A 104 3.48 3.29 -10.21
CA ILE A 104 4.71 2.53 -10.42
C ILE A 104 4.43 1.12 -9.96
N ALA A 105 4.55 0.16 -10.86
CA ALA A 105 4.23 -1.23 -10.61
C ALA A 105 5.50 -2.08 -10.58
N PHE A 106 5.61 -2.98 -9.59
CA PHE A 106 6.72 -3.90 -9.44
C PHE A 106 6.22 -5.33 -9.22
N GLY A 107 6.62 -6.24 -10.09
CA GLY A 107 6.25 -7.66 -10.06
C GLY A 107 5.48 -8.10 -11.31
N ASN A 108 5.20 -9.40 -11.45
CA ASN A 108 4.66 -9.95 -12.70
C ASN A 108 3.16 -9.66 -12.90
N LEU A 109 2.39 -9.58 -11.80
CA LEU A 109 0.94 -9.41 -11.85
C LEU A 109 0.53 -7.93 -11.96
N THR A 110 1.32 -7.04 -11.37
CA THR A 110 1.05 -5.60 -11.39
C THR A 110 1.11 -4.96 -12.77
N ARG A 111 1.62 -5.65 -13.80
CA ARG A 111 1.46 -5.18 -15.20
C ARG A 111 -0.01 -4.98 -15.57
N HIS A 112 -0.91 -5.82 -15.06
CA HIS A 112 -2.35 -5.66 -15.27
C HIS A 112 -2.90 -4.40 -14.58
N SER A 113 -2.27 -3.95 -13.48
CA SER A 113 -2.61 -2.66 -12.88
C SER A 113 -2.22 -1.49 -13.79
N ILE A 114 -1.11 -1.62 -14.54
CA ILE A 114 -0.73 -0.62 -15.55
C ILE A 114 -1.75 -0.60 -16.69
N ASP A 115 -2.23 -1.77 -17.15
CA ASP A 115 -3.25 -1.85 -18.19
C ASP A 115 -4.53 -1.08 -17.77
N GLY A 116 -4.94 -1.20 -16.51
CA GLY A 116 -6.08 -0.47 -15.97
C GLY A 116 -5.82 1.03 -15.73
N PHE A 117 -4.61 1.39 -15.31
CA PHE A 117 -4.24 2.77 -15.00
C PHE A 117 -3.97 3.61 -16.25
N GLY A 118 -3.30 3.04 -17.25
CA GLY A 118 -3.01 3.67 -18.53
C GLY A 118 -1.68 4.41 -18.59
N LYS A 119 -1.58 5.42 -19.45
CA LYS A 119 -0.31 6.05 -19.89
C LYS A 119 0.60 6.63 -18.79
N ASN A 120 0.09 6.95 -17.64
CA ASN A 120 0.89 7.44 -16.50
C ASN A 120 1.36 6.30 -15.58
N GLY A 121 1.16 5.06 -15.98
CA GLY A 121 1.66 3.87 -15.33
C GLY A 121 3.05 3.48 -15.86
N ILE A 122 3.91 2.99 -14.99
CA ILE A 122 5.24 2.49 -15.34
C ILE A 122 5.45 1.16 -14.65
N PHE A 123 5.89 0.17 -15.42
CA PHE A 123 6.15 -1.19 -14.93
C PHE A 123 7.64 -1.46 -14.78
N PHE A 124 8.00 -2.13 -13.70
CA PHE A 124 9.35 -2.64 -13.45
C PHE A 124 9.28 -4.11 -13.01
N ASN A 125 10.25 -4.89 -13.50
CA ASN A 125 10.53 -6.24 -13.04
C ASN A 125 11.99 -6.40 -12.52
N ASP A 126 12.73 -5.30 -12.49
CA ASP A 126 14.11 -5.21 -12.05
C ASP A 126 14.21 -4.22 -10.89
N GLU A 127 14.73 -4.67 -9.75
CA GLU A 127 14.83 -3.88 -8.53
C GLU A 127 15.78 -2.69 -8.69
N THR A 128 16.92 -2.91 -9.32
CA THR A 128 17.94 -1.86 -9.51
C THR A 128 17.41 -0.75 -10.41
N LYS A 129 16.72 -1.12 -11.49
CA LYS A 129 16.10 -0.14 -12.38
C LYS A 129 15.01 0.66 -11.66
N LEU A 130 14.20 0.01 -10.84
CA LEU A 130 13.19 0.70 -10.04
C LEU A 130 13.82 1.65 -9.03
N LYS A 131 14.83 1.21 -8.26
CA LYS A 131 15.55 2.07 -7.30
C LYS A 131 16.17 3.30 -7.98
N ASN A 132 16.83 3.10 -9.11
CA ASN A 132 17.40 4.20 -9.90
C ASN A 132 16.33 5.16 -10.42
N TYR A 133 15.19 4.62 -10.86
CA TYR A 133 14.05 5.45 -11.29
C TYR A 133 13.50 6.29 -10.14
N LEU A 134 13.33 5.72 -8.94
CA LEU A 134 12.86 6.43 -7.75
C LEU A 134 13.79 7.57 -7.38
N ARG A 135 15.12 7.29 -7.26
CA ARG A 135 16.13 8.32 -6.96
C ARG A 135 16.12 9.50 -7.96
N LYS A 136 15.90 9.19 -9.24
CA LYS A 136 15.92 10.21 -10.31
C LYS A 136 14.64 11.05 -10.32
N ASN A 137 13.48 10.43 -10.17
CA ASN A 137 12.18 11.05 -10.51
C ASN A 137 11.35 11.52 -9.32
N ILE A 138 11.63 11.03 -8.09
CA ILE A 138 10.94 11.49 -6.90
C ILE A 138 11.54 12.82 -6.44
N THR A 139 10.64 13.74 -6.05
CA THR A 139 11.00 15.10 -5.60
C THR A 139 10.15 15.50 -4.39
N SER A 140 10.47 16.60 -3.75
CA SER A 140 9.72 17.17 -2.61
C SER A 140 8.23 17.42 -2.90
N LYS A 141 7.86 17.50 -4.18
CA LYS A 141 6.47 17.70 -4.61
C LYS A 141 5.62 16.41 -4.59
N ASN A 142 6.24 15.25 -4.30
CA ASN A 142 5.56 13.97 -4.32
C ASN A 142 5.12 13.53 -2.92
N VAL A 143 3.98 12.82 -2.89
CA VAL A 143 3.60 11.90 -1.81
C VAL A 143 3.54 10.51 -2.42
N ILE A 144 4.31 9.59 -1.86
CA ILE A 144 4.44 8.23 -2.34
C ILE A 144 3.80 7.29 -1.32
N LEU A 145 2.98 6.35 -1.78
CA LEU A 145 2.49 5.24 -0.97
C LEU A 145 3.09 3.94 -1.52
N ILE A 146 3.74 3.17 -0.65
CA ILE A 146 4.29 1.85 -0.99
C ILE A 146 3.37 0.77 -0.44
N LYS A 147 2.95 -0.16 -1.30
CA LYS A 147 2.08 -1.28 -0.93
C LYS A 147 2.35 -2.51 -1.78
N GLY A 148 2.21 -3.69 -1.18
CA GLY A 148 2.31 -4.99 -1.85
C GLY A 148 2.07 -6.12 -0.86
N SER A 149 1.85 -7.33 -1.35
CA SER A 149 1.73 -8.51 -0.48
C SER A 149 3.03 -8.75 0.29
N ARG A 150 2.94 -9.37 1.46
CA ARG A 150 4.11 -9.62 2.33
C ARG A 150 5.25 -10.32 1.60
N GLY A 151 4.94 -11.28 0.73
CA GLY A 151 5.94 -11.99 -0.08
C GLY A 151 6.72 -11.10 -1.06
N MET A 152 6.21 -9.92 -1.38
CA MET A 152 6.89 -8.95 -2.26
C MET A 152 7.97 -8.15 -1.54
N LYS A 153 7.96 -8.09 -0.20
CA LYS A 153 8.93 -7.34 0.62
C LYS A 153 9.15 -5.92 0.10
N MET A 154 8.05 -5.19 -0.12
CA MET A 154 8.08 -3.87 -0.74
C MET A 154 8.81 -2.81 0.10
N GLU A 155 9.00 -3.05 1.40
CA GLU A 155 9.80 -2.22 2.30
C GLU A 155 11.24 -2.03 1.84
N ARG A 156 11.81 -2.95 1.04
CA ARG A 156 13.16 -2.84 0.45
C ARG A 156 13.34 -1.64 -0.51
N PHE A 157 12.24 -1.01 -0.89
CA PHE A 157 12.26 0.22 -1.70
C PHE A 157 12.18 1.49 -0.83
N ILE A 158 12.20 1.38 0.49
CA ILE A 158 12.26 2.53 1.40
C ILE A 158 13.69 3.02 1.53
N ASP A 159 14.64 2.10 1.62
CA ASP A 159 16.07 2.38 1.74
C ASP A 159 16.74 2.52 0.36
N VAL A 160 16.40 3.56 -0.36
CA VAL A 160 16.91 3.84 -1.72
C VAL A 160 17.70 5.13 -1.78
#